data_0561dd3ced8759c7abf6f24733d396a1
#
_entry.id   0561dd3ced8759c7abf6f24733d396a1
#
_cell.length_a   1.000
_cell.length_b   1.000
_cell.length_c   1.000
_cell.angle_alpha   90.00
_cell.angle_beta   90.00
_cell.angle_gamma   90.00
#
_symmetry.space_group_name_H-M   'P 1'
#
loop_
_entity.id
_entity.type
_entity.pdbx_description
1 polymer ?
#
loop_
_entity_poly.entity_id
_entity_poly.type
_entity_poly.pdbx_seq_one_letter_code
_entity_poly.pdbx_strand_id
1 'polypeptide(L)'
;MIKFKQKKCDIIIQKATELRDSLTYETNQEFLKRGDVVVDYLNAKLKDAVAKGNTHCVISELTMVSMLTKKYSLPAEDGYKQWIKQFISLLIYTYGYRCEYQQESTDNKIILFF
;
A
#
# COMPACT_ATOMS: atom_id res chain seq x y z
N MET A 1 -37.69 20.31 9.87
CA MET A 1 -38.11 19.17 10.71
C MET A 1 -37.36 17.92 10.31
N ILE A 2 -37.63 17.42 9.15
CA ILE A 2 -36.89 16.30 8.59
C ILE A 2 -35.40 16.61 8.50
N LYS A 3 -35.06 17.83 8.11
CA LYS A 3 -33.66 18.31 8.07
C LYS A 3 -32.98 18.22 9.42
N PHE A 4 -33.69 18.49 10.48
CA PHE A 4 -33.17 18.47 11.83
C PHE A 4 -32.77 17.04 12.27
N LYS A 5 -33.66 16.07 11.98
CA LYS A 5 -33.41 14.67 12.25
C LYS A 5 -32.27 14.13 11.40
N GLN A 6 -32.23 14.48 10.13
CA GLN A 6 -31.14 14.12 9.23
C GLN A 6 -29.82 14.68 9.72
N LYS A 7 -29.83 15.91 10.23
CA LYS A 7 -28.65 16.53 10.77
C LYS A 7 -28.05 15.74 11.95
N LYS A 8 -28.91 15.23 12.84
CA LYS A 8 -28.48 14.37 13.94
C LYS A 8 -27.89 13.06 13.45
N CYS A 9 -28.54 12.43 12.49
CA CYS A 9 -28.05 11.19 11.89
C CYS A 9 -26.72 11.42 11.17
N ASP A 10 -26.59 12.52 10.44
CA ASP A 10 -25.36 12.87 9.74
C ASP A 10 -24.19 13.07 10.69
N ILE A 11 -24.42 13.73 11.82
CA ILE A 11 -23.38 13.96 12.83
C ILE A 11 -22.89 12.63 13.40
N ILE A 12 -23.80 11.71 13.71
CA ILE A 12 -23.46 10.38 14.22
C ILE A 12 -22.68 9.59 13.17
N ILE A 13 -23.12 9.62 11.93
CA ILE A 13 -22.46 8.95 10.82
C ILE A 13 -21.05 9.51 10.59
N GLN A 14 -20.91 10.84 10.63
CA GLN A 14 -19.61 11.48 10.47
C GLN A 14 -18.62 11.05 11.57
N LYS A 15 -19.07 11.02 12.83
CA LYS A 15 -18.20 10.59 13.93
C LYS A 15 -17.73 9.15 13.75
N ALA A 16 -18.60 8.26 13.36
CA ALA A 16 -18.25 6.87 13.10
C ALA A 16 -17.24 6.76 11.96
N THR A 17 -17.46 7.51 10.90
CA THR A 17 -16.56 7.55 9.75
C THR A 17 -15.20 8.13 10.11
N GLU A 18 -15.19 9.24 10.85
CA GLU A 18 -13.96 9.88 11.32
C GLU A 18 -13.13 8.95 12.20
N LEU A 19 -13.76 8.26 13.12
CA LEU A 19 -13.08 7.29 13.97
C LEU A 19 -12.50 6.13 13.16
N ARG A 20 -13.26 5.64 12.21
CA ARG A 20 -12.83 4.56 11.33
C ARG A 20 -11.64 4.98 10.47
N ASP A 21 -11.73 6.16 9.87
CA ASP A 21 -10.67 6.72 9.03
C ASP A 21 -9.39 6.96 9.85
N SER A 22 -9.54 7.47 11.06
CA SER A 22 -8.42 7.69 11.96
C SER A 22 -7.73 6.37 12.33
N LEU A 23 -8.50 5.36 12.69
CA LEU A 23 -7.97 4.03 13.00
C LEU A 23 -7.27 3.41 11.78
N THR A 24 -7.90 3.52 10.61
CA THR A 24 -7.32 3.01 9.37
C THR A 24 -6.00 3.69 9.05
N TYR A 25 -5.94 5.00 9.21
CA TYR A 25 -4.73 5.77 8.97
C TYR A 25 -3.59 5.35 9.91
N GLU A 26 -3.85 5.26 11.20
CA GLU A 26 -2.85 4.84 12.19
C GLU A 26 -2.35 3.43 11.90
N THR A 27 -3.26 2.50 11.61
CA THR A 27 -2.93 1.12 11.27
C THR A 27 -2.08 1.06 10.00
N ASN A 28 -2.42 1.86 8.99
CA ASN A 28 -1.65 1.93 7.75
C ASN A 28 -0.25 2.47 7.98
N GLN A 29 -0.10 3.49 8.82
CA GLN A 29 1.21 4.05 9.15
C GLN A 29 2.09 3.03 9.88
N GLU A 30 1.55 2.30 10.83
CA GLU A 30 2.27 1.23 11.53
C GLU A 30 2.67 0.11 10.55
N PHE A 31 1.75 -0.27 9.68
CA PHE A 31 1.99 -1.27 8.66
C PHE A 31 3.13 -0.85 7.73
N LEU A 32 3.12 0.39 7.26
CA LEU A 32 4.14 0.93 6.36
C LEU A 32 5.51 1.03 7.03
N LYS A 33 5.55 1.33 8.32
CA LYS A 33 6.81 1.37 9.09
C LYS A 33 7.51 0.03 9.13
N ARG A 34 6.77 -1.06 9.13
CA ARG A 34 7.35 -2.41 9.13
C ARG A 34 8.03 -2.77 7.82
N GLY A 35 7.78 -2.02 6.76
CA GLY A 35 8.38 -2.22 5.46
C GLY A 35 8.88 -0.93 4.85
N ASP A 36 9.42 -0.03 5.64
CA ASP A 36 9.87 1.29 5.20
C ASP A 36 10.88 1.23 4.06
N VAL A 37 11.75 0.22 4.04
CA VAL A 37 12.71 0.04 2.93
C VAL A 37 12.01 -0.25 1.61
N VAL A 38 10.90 -0.98 1.64
CA VAL A 38 10.08 -1.25 0.45
C VAL A 38 9.35 0.01 0.00
N VAL A 39 8.84 0.79 0.94
CA VAL A 39 8.20 2.08 0.65
C VAL A 39 9.19 3.02 -0.04
N ASP A 40 10.41 3.12 0.45
CA ASP A 40 11.47 3.93 -0.16
C ASP A 40 11.81 3.43 -1.57
N TYR A 41 11.90 2.13 -1.75
CA TYR A 41 12.13 1.51 -3.05
C TYR A 41 11.01 1.88 -4.04
N LEU A 42 9.75 1.75 -3.62
CA LEU A 42 8.62 2.12 -4.45
C LEU A 42 8.66 3.60 -4.82
N ASN A 43 8.87 4.47 -3.86
CA ASN A 43 8.92 5.92 -4.09
C ASN A 43 10.03 6.29 -5.07
N ALA A 44 11.18 5.64 -4.98
CA ALA A 44 12.28 5.85 -5.93
C ALA A 44 11.89 5.41 -7.35
N LYS A 45 11.20 4.27 -7.49
CA LYS A 45 10.71 3.78 -8.76
C LYS A 45 9.66 4.71 -9.39
N LEU A 46 8.74 5.20 -8.57
CA LEU A 46 7.71 6.15 -9.02
C LEU A 46 8.34 7.46 -9.49
N LYS A 47 9.28 7.98 -8.71
CA LYS A 47 9.97 9.23 -9.03
C LYS A 47 10.75 9.11 -10.33
N ASP A 48 11.45 8.00 -10.53
CA ASP A 48 12.18 7.72 -11.76
C ASP A 48 11.24 7.60 -12.96
N ALA A 49 10.12 6.92 -12.81
CA ALA A 49 9.11 6.77 -13.86
C ALA A 49 8.56 8.13 -14.30
N VAL A 50 8.21 8.98 -13.35
CA VAL A 50 7.71 10.33 -13.61
C VAL A 50 8.77 11.16 -14.33
N ALA A 51 10.02 11.08 -13.90
CA ALA A 51 11.12 11.80 -14.53
C ALA A 51 11.33 11.39 -15.99
N LYS A 52 11.04 10.14 -16.33
CA LYS A 52 11.13 9.61 -17.69
C LYS A 52 9.86 9.81 -18.52
N GLY A 53 8.81 10.41 -17.94
CA GLY A 53 7.53 10.62 -18.61
C GLY A 53 6.67 9.36 -18.72
N ASN A 54 6.93 8.35 -17.93
CA ASN A 54 6.16 7.11 -17.90
C ASN A 54 4.95 7.24 -16.97
N THR A 55 3.90 6.47 -17.28
CA THR A 55 2.69 6.41 -16.46
C THR A 55 2.61 5.13 -15.62
N HIS A 56 3.69 4.37 -15.60
CA HIS A 56 3.77 3.12 -14.86
C HIS A 56 5.20 2.89 -14.39
N CYS A 57 5.33 2.03 -13.38
CA CYS A 57 6.62 1.51 -12.96
C CYS A 57 6.49 0.01 -12.67
N VAL A 58 7.62 -0.68 -12.68
CA VAL A 58 7.69 -2.12 -12.41
C VAL A 58 8.46 -2.33 -11.13
N ILE A 59 7.88 -3.09 -10.19
CA ILE A 59 8.54 -3.50 -8.96
C ILE A 59 8.64 -5.02 -8.90
N SER A 60 9.67 -5.51 -8.25
CA SER A 60 9.99 -6.93 -8.16
C SER A 60 9.65 -7.45 -6.77
N GLU A 61 8.84 -8.50 -6.68
CA GLU A 61 8.52 -9.18 -5.42
C GLU A 61 9.79 -9.74 -4.78
N LEU A 62 10.65 -10.38 -5.57
CA LEU A 62 11.89 -10.95 -5.09
C LEU A 62 12.81 -9.87 -4.48
N THR A 63 12.90 -8.74 -5.13
CA THR A 63 13.67 -7.59 -4.61
C THR A 63 13.11 -7.10 -3.29
N MET A 64 11.78 -6.97 -3.18
CA MET A 64 11.12 -6.52 -1.96
C MET A 64 11.33 -7.50 -0.80
N VAL A 65 11.19 -8.80 -1.06
CA VAL A 65 11.44 -9.85 -0.06
C VAL A 65 12.91 -9.80 0.40
N SER A 66 13.84 -9.66 -0.53
CA SER A 66 15.26 -9.57 -0.23
C SER A 66 15.60 -8.37 0.65
N MET A 67 14.98 -7.22 0.35
CA MET A 67 15.15 -6.00 1.16
C MET A 67 14.66 -6.18 2.59
N LEU A 68 13.48 -6.77 2.76
CA LEU A 68 12.88 -7.01 4.08
C LEU A 68 13.72 -8.01 4.88
N THR A 69 14.15 -9.09 4.24
CA THR A 69 15.00 -10.10 4.87
C THR A 69 16.32 -9.48 5.35
N LYS A 70 16.91 -8.65 4.52
CA LYS A 70 18.21 -8.04 4.82
C LYS A 70 18.14 -7.06 5.98
N LYS A 71 17.06 -6.27 6.05
CA LYS A 71 16.91 -5.25 7.10
C LYS A 71 16.46 -5.84 8.43
N TYR A 72 15.51 -6.76 8.40
CA TYR A 72 14.83 -7.22 9.62
C TYR A 72 15.31 -8.58 10.11
N SER A 73 16.10 -9.28 9.32
CA SER A 73 16.73 -10.57 9.68
C SER A 73 15.73 -11.59 10.25
N LEU A 74 14.47 -11.51 9.84
CA LEU A 74 13.43 -12.43 10.30
C LEU A 74 13.41 -13.65 9.40
N PRO A 75 13.30 -14.87 9.96
CA PRO A 75 13.38 -16.10 9.18
C PRO A 75 12.11 -16.44 8.39
N ALA A 76 11.05 -15.64 8.48
CA ALA A 76 9.76 -15.97 7.92
C ALA A 76 9.57 -15.37 6.52
N GLU A 77 10.10 -16.03 5.51
CA GLU A 77 9.90 -15.66 4.10
C GLU A 77 8.42 -15.51 3.75
N ASP A 78 7.58 -16.40 4.26
CA ASP A 78 6.13 -16.33 4.05
C ASP A 78 5.50 -15.09 4.66
N GLY A 79 5.99 -14.63 5.81
CA GLY A 79 5.55 -13.40 6.44
C GLY A 79 5.84 -12.18 5.59
N TYR A 80 6.97 -12.14 4.91
CA TYR A 80 7.29 -11.02 4.00
C TYR A 80 6.41 -11.03 2.76
N LYS A 81 6.13 -12.18 2.19
CA LYS A 81 5.20 -12.28 1.06
C LYS A 81 3.80 -11.84 1.45
N GLN A 82 3.36 -12.19 2.64
CA GLN A 82 2.09 -11.74 3.19
C GLN A 82 2.05 -10.22 3.34
N TRP A 83 3.10 -9.63 3.89
CA TRP A 83 3.23 -8.18 4.01
C TRP A 83 3.16 -7.51 2.64
N ILE A 84 3.86 -8.04 1.64
CA ILE A 84 3.86 -7.50 0.28
C ILE A 84 2.47 -7.55 -0.35
N LYS A 85 1.74 -8.64 -0.16
CA LYS A 85 0.35 -8.75 -0.64
C LYS A 85 -0.55 -7.68 -0.03
N GLN A 86 -0.43 -7.46 1.28
CA GLN A 86 -1.18 -6.41 1.97
C GLN A 86 -0.77 -5.02 1.50
N PHE A 87 0.52 -4.82 1.25
CA PHE A 87 1.06 -3.56 0.71
C PHE A 87 0.46 -3.25 -0.66
N ILE A 88 0.43 -4.22 -1.57
CA ILE A 88 -0.17 -4.04 -2.89
C ILE A 88 -1.68 -3.74 -2.77
N SER A 89 -2.39 -4.42 -1.89
CA SER A 89 -3.81 -4.13 -1.63
C SER A 89 -4.00 -2.69 -1.15
N LEU A 90 -3.13 -2.22 -0.27
CA LEU A 90 -3.16 -0.85 0.23
C LEU A 90 -2.96 0.16 -0.92
N LEU A 91 -2.02 -0.11 -1.81
CA LEU A 91 -1.76 0.75 -2.97
C LEU A 91 -2.99 0.85 -3.88
N ILE A 92 -3.68 -0.26 -4.11
CA ILE A 92 -4.87 -0.29 -4.95
C ILE A 92 -6.04 0.44 -4.30
N TYR A 93 -6.38 0.07 -3.06
CA TYR A 93 -7.64 0.49 -2.44
C TYR A 93 -7.55 1.80 -1.68
N THR A 94 -6.38 2.16 -1.19
CA THR A 94 -6.18 3.41 -0.43
C THR A 94 -5.53 4.49 -1.26
N TYR A 95 -4.52 4.14 -2.05
CA TYR A 95 -3.76 5.12 -2.83
C TYR A 95 -4.18 5.22 -4.30
N GLY A 96 -5.10 4.37 -4.75
CA GLY A 96 -5.70 4.50 -6.07
C GLY A 96 -4.86 4.01 -7.24
N TYR A 97 -3.81 3.23 -6.99
CA TYR A 97 -3.01 2.64 -8.06
C TYR A 97 -3.75 1.48 -8.71
N ARG A 98 -3.50 1.28 -10.01
CA ARG A 98 -3.90 0.07 -10.70
C ARG A 98 -2.69 -0.84 -10.81
N CYS A 99 -2.86 -2.12 -10.50
CA CYS A 99 -1.78 -3.08 -10.49
C CYS A 99 -2.04 -4.23 -11.46
N GLU A 100 -0.99 -4.66 -12.15
CA GLU A 100 -1.00 -5.88 -12.93
C GLU A 100 0.15 -6.78 -12.46
N TYR A 101 -0.11 -8.07 -12.40
CA TYR A 101 0.89 -9.06 -12.03
C TYR A 101 1.45 -9.72 -13.26
N GLN A 102 2.77 -9.85 -13.31
CA GLN A 102 3.47 -10.55 -14.36
C GLN A 102 4.29 -11.66 -13.73
N GLN A 103 3.85 -12.90 -13.90
CA GLN A 103 4.58 -14.04 -13.39
C GLN A 103 5.72 -14.41 -14.32
N GLU A 104 6.93 -14.45 -13.76
CA GLU A 104 8.10 -14.97 -14.42
C GLU A 104 8.57 -16.21 -13.67
N SER A 105 9.39 -17.05 -14.28
CA SER A 105 9.83 -18.32 -13.70
C SER A 105 10.59 -18.15 -12.37
N THR A 106 11.29 -17.04 -12.19
CA THR A 106 12.13 -16.78 -11.03
C THR A 106 11.65 -15.63 -10.17
N ASP A 107 10.68 -14.85 -10.64
CA ASP A 107 10.23 -13.65 -9.95
C ASP A 107 8.80 -13.29 -10.36
N ASN A 108 8.07 -12.66 -9.45
CA ASN A 108 6.79 -12.03 -9.75
C ASN A 108 7.00 -10.53 -9.83
N LYS A 109 6.70 -9.98 -10.99
CA LYS A 109 6.77 -8.54 -11.18
C LYS A 109 5.39 -7.92 -11.06
N ILE A 110 5.36 -6.73 -10.52
CA ILE A 110 4.12 -5.98 -10.29
C ILE A 110 4.27 -4.67 -11.03
N ILE A 111 3.33 -4.42 -11.94
CA ILE A 111 3.29 -3.19 -12.72
C ILE A 111 2.27 -2.28 -12.07
N LEU A 112 2.72 -1.12 -11.61
CA LEU A 112 1.87 -0.10 -11.02
C LEU A 112 1.60 1.00 -12.03
N PHE A 113 0.33 1.30 -12.27
CA PHE A 113 -0.11 2.38 -13.15
C PHE A 113 -0.65 3.55 -12.31
N PHE A 114 -0.26 4.72 -12.70
CA PHE A 114 -0.72 5.97 -12.05
C PHE A 114 -1.13 7.06 -13.01
#